data_594bea56d0124d5cadffcfd8eca52aca
#
_entry.id   594bea56d0124d5cadffcfd8eca52aca
#
_cell.length_a   1.000
_cell.length_b   1.000
_cell.length_c   1.000
_cell.angle_alpha   90.00
_cell.angle_beta   90.00
_cell.angle_gamma   90.00
#
_symmetry.space_group_name_H-M   'P 1'
#
loop_
_entity.id
_entity.type
_entity.pdbx_description
1 polymer ?
#
loop_
_entity_poly.entity_id
_entity_poly.type
_entity_poly.pdbx_seq_one_letter_code
_entity_poly.pdbx_strand_id
1 'polypeptide(L)'
;GSSALKPLVDDAADMFIEKYPDVSITIDAGGSGEGLKQVSEGTVNIGNSDVEASAKLDETQAKELVDHQVCVVTMAPIVNNDVKEGGVEDLTKQQLIDIFTGKTTNWKEVGGPDESIVLVTRPTSSGTRATFQKYALDGNEEASNTSMETDDSGVLLQNVKDTKGAIGYVALSYLTGDA
;
A
#
# COMPACT_ATOMS: atom_id res chain seq x y z
N GLY A 1 -9.44 6.65 4.72
CA GLY A 1 -8.57 6.99 3.60
C GLY A 1 -7.35 6.09 3.48
N SER A 2 -6.32 6.53 2.74
CA SER A 2 -5.07 5.78 2.55
C SER A 2 -4.45 5.31 3.85
N SER A 3 -4.16 4.01 3.97
CA SER A 3 -3.41 3.47 5.10
C SER A 3 -1.91 3.80 5.01
N ALA A 4 -1.38 4.03 3.81
CA ALA A 4 0.02 4.42 3.62
C ALA A 4 0.31 5.83 4.18
N LEU A 5 -0.67 6.74 4.12
CA LEU A 5 -0.56 8.09 4.69
C LEU A 5 -0.90 8.15 6.18
N LYS A 6 -1.54 7.11 6.74
CA LYS A 6 -2.06 7.16 8.10
C LYS A 6 -1.03 7.60 9.15
N PRO A 7 0.23 7.08 9.19
CA PRO A 7 1.20 7.51 10.19
C PRO A 7 1.49 9.02 10.15
N LEU A 8 1.64 9.59 8.94
CA LEU A 8 1.87 11.02 8.77
C LEU A 8 0.66 11.85 9.22
N VAL A 9 -0.55 11.37 8.93
CA VAL A 9 -1.79 12.08 9.27
C VAL A 9 -2.08 12.00 10.77
N ASP A 10 -1.77 10.87 11.42
CA ASP A 10 -1.86 10.71 12.87
C ASP A 10 -0.94 11.74 13.58
N ASP A 11 0.33 11.81 13.19
CA ASP A 11 1.29 12.76 13.76
C ASP A 11 0.85 14.23 13.52
N ALA A 12 0.36 14.54 12.32
CA ALA A 12 -0.13 15.88 11.99
C ALA A 12 -1.38 16.25 12.81
N ALA A 13 -2.27 15.28 13.05
CA ALA A 13 -3.46 15.49 13.88
C ALA A 13 -3.10 15.75 15.35
N ASP A 14 -2.14 15.00 15.89
CA ASP A 14 -1.65 15.20 17.26
C ASP A 14 -1.08 16.62 17.43
N MET A 15 -0.22 17.06 16.51
CA MET A 15 0.30 18.42 16.49
C MET A 15 -0.80 19.49 16.36
N PHE A 16 -1.85 19.21 15.58
CA PHE A 16 -2.96 20.14 15.42
C PHE A 16 -3.81 20.24 16.69
N ILE A 17 -4.12 19.11 17.33
CA ILE A 17 -4.89 19.07 18.58
C ILE A 17 -4.11 19.72 19.71
N GLU A 18 -2.78 19.55 19.77
CA GLU A 18 -1.94 20.26 20.76
C GLU A 18 -2.11 21.79 20.64
N LYS A 19 -2.20 22.31 19.43
CA LYS A 19 -2.41 23.73 19.16
C LYS A 19 -3.87 24.19 19.33
N TYR A 20 -4.83 23.30 19.06
CA TYR A 20 -6.26 23.57 19.10
C TYR A 20 -7.01 22.49 19.89
N PRO A 21 -6.92 22.52 21.25
CA PRO A 21 -7.38 21.43 22.10
C PRO A 21 -8.90 21.19 22.10
N ASP A 22 -9.67 22.14 21.60
CA ASP A 22 -11.13 22.01 21.45
C ASP A 22 -11.55 21.26 20.16
N VAL A 23 -10.58 20.89 19.30
CA VAL A 23 -10.84 20.15 18.06
C VAL A 23 -10.65 18.66 18.31
N SER A 24 -11.60 17.85 17.84
CA SER A 24 -11.49 16.38 17.82
C SER A 24 -11.29 15.91 16.37
N ILE A 25 -10.27 15.07 16.16
CA ILE A 25 -9.95 14.51 14.85
C ILE A 25 -10.00 12.97 14.97
N THR A 26 -10.77 12.34 14.10
CA THR A 26 -10.82 10.87 13.97
C THR A 26 -10.24 10.48 12.62
N ILE A 27 -9.31 9.53 12.61
CA ILE A 27 -8.59 9.09 11.42
C ILE A 27 -8.79 7.58 11.21
N ASP A 28 -9.43 7.25 10.10
CA ASP A 28 -9.69 5.87 9.70
C ASP A 28 -8.95 5.51 8.42
N ALA A 29 -8.34 4.32 8.41
CA ALA A 29 -7.75 3.69 7.24
C ALA A 29 -8.77 2.73 6.58
N GLY A 30 -8.82 2.72 5.27
CA GLY A 30 -9.74 1.87 4.48
C GLY A 30 -9.43 1.96 2.99
N GLY A 31 -8.24 2.53 2.67
CA GLY A 31 -7.77 2.73 1.31
C GLY A 31 -8.16 4.05 0.68
N SER A 32 -7.40 4.43 -0.34
CA SER A 32 -7.58 5.70 -1.07
C SER A 32 -8.95 5.81 -1.71
N GLY A 33 -9.45 4.73 -2.33
CA GLY A 33 -10.76 4.71 -2.97
C GLY A 33 -11.90 5.00 -2.00
N GLU A 34 -11.85 4.43 -0.80
CA GLU A 34 -12.84 4.69 0.25
C GLU A 34 -12.75 6.14 0.76
N GLY A 35 -11.54 6.65 1.00
CA GLY A 35 -11.33 8.05 1.40
C GLY A 35 -11.87 9.04 0.38
N LEU A 36 -11.59 8.83 -0.90
CA LEU A 36 -12.07 9.67 -1.99
C LEU A 36 -13.59 9.60 -2.15
N LYS A 37 -14.17 8.40 -2.06
CA LYS A 37 -15.63 8.23 -2.08
C LYS A 37 -16.32 8.98 -0.93
N GLN A 38 -15.86 8.77 0.30
CA GLN A 38 -16.45 9.38 1.48
C GLN A 38 -16.36 10.91 1.48
N VAL A 39 -15.24 11.49 1.01
CA VAL A 39 -15.13 12.95 0.92
C VAL A 39 -16.00 13.49 -0.20
N SER A 40 -16.17 12.80 -1.32
CA SER A 40 -17.08 13.23 -2.41
C SER A 40 -18.56 13.17 -1.99
N GLU A 41 -18.91 12.24 -1.10
CA GLU A 41 -20.26 12.11 -0.52
C GLU A 41 -20.47 13.05 0.68
N GLY A 42 -19.45 13.79 1.13
CA GLY A 42 -19.52 14.68 2.28
C GLY A 42 -19.65 13.96 3.63
N THR A 43 -19.39 12.66 3.70
CA THR A 43 -19.44 11.89 4.95
C THR A 43 -18.19 12.05 5.82
N VAL A 44 -17.08 12.51 5.23
CA VAL A 44 -15.87 12.93 5.93
C VAL A 44 -15.43 14.30 5.43
N ASN A 45 -14.65 15.02 6.23
CA ASN A 45 -14.16 16.37 5.88
C ASN A 45 -12.91 16.31 4.98
N ILE A 46 -12.07 15.29 5.13
CA ILE A 46 -10.81 15.10 4.40
C ILE A 46 -10.71 13.64 3.95
N GLY A 47 -10.40 13.44 2.67
CA GLY A 47 -10.13 12.13 2.09
C GLY A 47 -8.62 11.98 1.81
N ASN A 48 -7.92 11.14 2.59
CA ASN A 48 -6.51 10.86 2.35
C ASN A 48 -6.34 9.84 1.21
N SER A 49 -5.49 10.17 0.22
CA SER A 49 -5.31 9.34 -0.96
C SER A 49 -3.85 9.34 -1.45
N ASP A 50 -3.38 8.19 -1.96
CA ASP A 50 -2.09 8.04 -2.63
C ASP A 50 -2.17 8.36 -4.13
N VAL A 51 -3.38 8.59 -4.63
CA VAL A 51 -3.64 8.85 -6.05
C VAL A 51 -4.60 10.04 -6.19
N GLU A 52 -4.58 10.67 -7.35
CA GLU A 52 -5.53 11.74 -7.69
C GLU A 52 -6.98 11.26 -7.65
N ALA A 53 -7.91 12.16 -7.36
CA ALA A 53 -9.34 11.84 -7.29
C ALA A 53 -9.87 11.17 -8.58
N SER A 54 -9.42 11.64 -9.75
CA SER A 54 -9.78 11.11 -11.06
C SER A 54 -9.37 9.65 -11.30
N ALA A 55 -8.44 9.11 -10.50
CA ALA A 55 -8.05 7.70 -10.59
C ALA A 55 -9.08 6.74 -9.97
N LYS A 56 -10.00 7.24 -9.15
CA LYS A 56 -10.97 6.42 -8.39
C LYS A 56 -12.41 6.91 -8.47
N LEU A 57 -12.65 8.15 -8.88
CA LEU A 57 -13.95 8.77 -8.99
C LEU A 57 -14.24 9.13 -10.46
N ASP A 58 -15.51 9.32 -10.79
CA ASP A 58 -15.87 9.88 -12.08
C ASP A 58 -15.42 11.36 -12.21
N GLU A 59 -15.39 11.85 -13.44
CA GLU A 59 -14.86 13.19 -13.74
C GLU A 59 -15.63 14.30 -13.04
N THR A 60 -16.93 14.14 -12.84
CA THR A 60 -17.79 15.13 -12.18
C THR A 60 -17.47 15.20 -10.70
N GLN A 61 -17.44 14.06 -10.01
CA GLN A 61 -17.10 13.96 -8.61
C GLN A 61 -15.67 14.45 -8.33
N ALA A 62 -14.72 14.06 -9.17
CA ALA A 62 -13.32 14.46 -8.99
C ALA A 62 -13.10 15.97 -9.10
N LYS A 63 -13.85 16.66 -9.99
CA LYS A 63 -13.76 18.13 -10.16
C LYS A 63 -14.33 18.93 -9.01
N GLU A 64 -15.19 18.35 -8.19
CA GLU A 64 -15.76 19.01 -7.01
C GLU A 64 -14.80 19.01 -5.82
N LEU A 65 -13.75 18.19 -5.87
CA LEU A 65 -12.76 18.06 -4.81
C LEU A 65 -11.58 19.01 -5.06
N VAL A 66 -11.01 19.51 -3.96
CA VAL A 66 -9.75 20.27 -3.98
C VAL A 66 -8.63 19.34 -3.54
N ASP A 67 -7.66 19.14 -4.43
CA ASP A 67 -6.48 18.32 -4.15
C ASP A 67 -5.38 19.15 -3.48
N HIS A 68 -4.85 18.61 -2.37
CA HIS A 68 -3.74 19.18 -1.63
C HIS A 68 -2.60 18.16 -1.56
N GLN A 69 -1.61 18.29 -2.42
CA GLN A 69 -0.42 17.45 -2.34
C GLN A 69 0.40 17.80 -1.10
N VAL A 70 0.49 16.87 -0.15
CA VAL A 70 1.15 17.09 1.15
C VAL A 70 2.51 16.41 1.27
N CYS A 71 2.73 15.31 0.55
CA CYS A 71 4.00 14.57 0.57
C CYS A 71 4.19 13.71 -0.67
N VAL A 72 5.35 13.06 -0.75
CA VAL A 72 5.65 11.96 -1.67
C VAL A 72 5.80 10.69 -0.84
N VAL A 73 5.10 9.63 -1.22
CA VAL A 73 5.17 8.33 -0.54
C VAL A 73 6.09 7.41 -1.32
N THR A 74 7.10 6.85 -0.65
CA THR A 74 7.96 5.80 -1.23
C THR A 74 7.36 4.44 -0.90
N MET A 75 7.14 3.61 -1.92
CA MET A 75 6.68 2.23 -1.76
C MET A 75 7.88 1.28 -1.76
N ALA A 76 7.85 0.31 -0.85
CA ALA A 76 8.87 -0.71 -0.74
C ALA A 76 8.24 -2.10 -0.85
N PRO A 77 8.74 -2.99 -1.74
CA PRO A 77 8.44 -4.41 -1.65
C PRO A 77 9.06 -4.96 -0.36
N ILE A 78 8.37 -5.88 0.27
CA ILE A 78 8.80 -6.54 1.51
C ILE A 78 8.64 -8.04 1.37
N VAL A 79 9.57 -8.80 1.93
CA VAL A 79 9.55 -10.26 1.92
C VAL A 79 9.62 -10.81 3.34
N ASN A 80 9.17 -12.04 3.54
CA ASN A 80 9.41 -12.76 4.79
C ASN A 80 10.92 -13.00 4.99
N ASN A 81 11.37 -13.04 6.23
CA ASN A 81 12.79 -13.19 6.56
C ASN A 81 13.42 -14.47 6.01
N ASP A 82 12.66 -15.57 5.92
CA ASP A 82 13.16 -16.84 5.36
C ASP A 82 13.57 -16.71 3.89
N VAL A 83 12.94 -15.85 3.11
CA VAL A 83 13.30 -15.56 1.72
C VAL A 83 14.66 -14.85 1.66
N LYS A 84 14.87 -13.85 2.53
CA LYS A 84 16.15 -13.14 2.64
C LYS A 84 17.27 -14.07 3.12
N GLU A 85 17.03 -14.83 4.18
CA GLU A 85 17.97 -15.82 4.71
C GLU A 85 18.25 -16.93 3.70
N GLY A 86 17.30 -17.23 2.82
CA GLY A 86 17.42 -18.17 1.70
C GLY A 86 18.22 -17.64 0.50
N GLY A 87 18.75 -16.40 0.56
CA GLY A 87 19.67 -15.85 -0.44
C GLY A 87 19.09 -14.78 -1.38
N VAL A 88 17.83 -14.38 -1.21
CA VAL A 88 17.25 -13.26 -1.99
C VAL A 88 17.55 -11.95 -1.28
N GLU A 89 18.60 -11.25 -1.69
CA GLU A 89 18.99 -9.96 -1.12
C GLU A 89 18.40 -8.78 -1.90
N ASP A 90 18.23 -8.94 -3.20
CA ASP A 90 17.60 -7.94 -4.08
C ASP A 90 16.83 -8.61 -5.22
N LEU A 91 15.95 -7.84 -5.87
CA LEU A 91 15.17 -8.25 -7.02
C LEU A 91 15.28 -7.17 -8.11
N THR A 92 15.53 -7.60 -9.33
CA THR A 92 15.40 -6.71 -10.48
C THR A 92 13.93 -6.33 -10.69
N LYS A 93 13.67 -5.20 -11.34
CA LYS A 93 12.31 -4.78 -11.68
C LYS A 93 11.55 -5.85 -12.48
N GLN A 94 12.23 -6.52 -13.42
CA GLN A 94 11.60 -7.58 -14.21
C GLN A 94 11.21 -8.80 -13.35
N GLN A 95 12.07 -9.21 -12.41
CA GLN A 95 11.74 -10.29 -11.47
C GLN A 95 10.54 -9.91 -10.59
N LEU A 96 10.49 -8.65 -10.13
CA LEU A 96 9.34 -8.14 -9.36
C LEU A 96 8.05 -8.22 -10.19
N ILE A 97 8.08 -7.78 -11.44
CA ILE A 97 6.94 -7.89 -12.36
C ILE A 97 6.53 -9.36 -12.55
N ASP A 98 7.47 -10.25 -12.81
CA ASP A 98 7.18 -11.67 -13.06
C ASP A 98 6.61 -12.37 -11.80
N ILE A 99 7.06 -11.99 -10.61
CA ILE A 99 6.51 -12.46 -9.34
C ILE A 99 5.06 -11.96 -9.17
N PHE A 100 4.84 -10.66 -9.23
CA PHE A 100 3.49 -10.11 -8.96
C PHE A 100 2.47 -10.42 -10.05
N THR A 101 2.89 -10.69 -11.27
CA THR A 101 1.99 -11.17 -12.35
C THR A 101 1.76 -12.68 -12.33
N GLY A 102 2.43 -13.41 -11.42
CA GLY A 102 2.27 -14.86 -11.26
C GLY A 102 3.00 -15.71 -12.30
N LYS A 103 3.94 -15.13 -13.06
CA LYS A 103 4.82 -15.90 -13.97
C LYS A 103 5.88 -16.68 -13.21
N THR A 104 6.47 -16.07 -12.17
CA THR A 104 7.40 -16.68 -11.23
C THR A 104 6.62 -17.03 -9.97
N THR A 105 6.63 -18.33 -9.61
CA THR A 105 5.81 -18.86 -8.52
C THR A 105 6.64 -19.56 -7.44
N ASN A 106 7.94 -19.67 -7.64
CA ASN A 106 8.87 -20.28 -6.68
C ASN A 106 10.13 -19.43 -6.54
N TRP A 107 10.57 -19.20 -5.32
CA TRP A 107 11.72 -18.35 -5.01
C TRP A 107 13.03 -18.86 -5.64
N LYS A 108 13.17 -20.16 -5.89
CA LYS A 108 14.37 -20.72 -6.57
C LYS A 108 14.57 -20.17 -7.99
N GLU A 109 13.51 -19.71 -8.64
CA GLU A 109 13.59 -19.12 -9.99
C GLU A 109 14.33 -17.77 -10.00
N VAL A 110 14.44 -17.14 -8.83
CA VAL A 110 15.15 -15.86 -8.64
C VAL A 110 16.33 -15.96 -7.69
N GLY A 111 16.83 -17.20 -7.45
CA GLY A 111 18.03 -17.44 -6.66
C GLY A 111 17.79 -17.68 -5.16
N GLY A 112 16.55 -17.82 -4.76
CA GLY A 112 16.14 -18.10 -3.38
C GLY A 112 15.94 -19.59 -3.08
N PRO A 113 15.28 -19.89 -1.94
CA PRO A 113 15.00 -21.26 -1.52
C PRO A 113 13.97 -21.95 -2.45
N ASP A 114 13.95 -23.29 -2.45
CA ASP A 114 12.89 -24.04 -3.15
C ASP A 114 11.58 -23.96 -2.36
N GLU A 115 10.91 -22.83 -2.51
CA GLU A 115 9.71 -22.46 -1.77
C GLU A 115 8.74 -21.68 -2.65
N SER A 116 7.45 -21.96 -2.48
CA SER A 116 6.40 -21.25 -3.23
C SER A 116 6.30 -19.79 -2.79
N ILE A 117 6.13 -18.90 -3.76
CA ILE A 117 5.87 -17.49 -3.50
C ILE A 117 4.42 -17.31 -3.05
N VAL A 118 4.23 -16.63 -1.93
CA VAL A 118 2.91 -16.23 -1.42
C VAL A 118 2.73 -14.73 -1.62
N LEU A 119 1.82 -14.34 -2.51
CA LEU A 119 1.52 -12.93 -2.74
C LEU A 119 0.56 -12.39 -1.68
N VAL A 120 0.96 -11.32 -1.01
CA VAL A 120 0.11 -10.52 -0.12
C VAL A 120 -0.17 -9.20 -0.81
N THR A 121 -1.39 -9.05 -1.32
CA THR A 121 -1.78 -7.95 -2.22
C THR A 121 -2.85 -7.06 -1.60
N ARG A 122 -3.30 -6.08 -2.38
CA ARG A 122 -4.35 -5.14 -1.96
C ARG A 122 -5.52 -5.18 -2.94
N PRO A 123 -6.73 -4.81 -2.52
CA PRO A 123 -7.89 -4.70 -3.41
C PRO A 123 -7.65 -3.62 -4.49
N THR A 124 -8.40 -3.68 -5.57
CA THR A 124 -8.32 -2.73 -6.69
C THR A 124 -8.70 -1.30 -6.29
N SER A 125 -9.43 -1.12 -5.20
CA SER A 125 -9.73 0.19 -4.59
C SER A 125 -8.51 0.86 -3.97
N SER A 126 -7.45 0.10 -3.64
CA SER A 126 -6.24 0.60 -2.99
C SER A 126 -5.48 1.61 -3.87
N GLY A 127 -5.13 2.76 -3.29
CA GLY A 127 -4.23 3.73 -3.91
C GLY A 127 -2.79 3.25 -3.89
N THR A 128 -2.38 2.57 -2.81
CA THR A 128 -1.05 1.95 -2.67
C THR A 128 -0.83 0.92 -3.78
N ARG A 129 -1.83 0.06 -4.06
CA ARG A 129 -1.78 -0.87 -5.20
C ARG A 129 -1.63 -0.12 -6.52
N ALA A 130 -2.45 0.88 -6.78
CA ALA A 130 -2.39 1.65 -8.02
C ALA A 130 -1.03 2.32 -8.23
N THR A 131 -0.44 2.87 -7.16
CA THR A 131 0.90 3.46 -7.17
C THR A 131 1.98 2.41 -7.43
N PHE A 132 1.95 1.28 -6.72
CA PHE A 132 2.89 0.18 -6.91
C PHE A 132 2.81 -0.38 -8.32
N GLN A 133 1.61 -0.65 -8.82
CA GLN A 133 1.37 -1.12 -10.18
C GLN A 133 1.94 -0.17 -11.23
N LYS A 134 1.70 1.14 -11.09
CA LYS A 134 2.18 2.15 -12.02
C LYS A 134 3.70 2.24 -12.09
N TYR A 135 4.38 2.26 -10.94
CA TYR A 135 5.81 2.57 -10.87
C TYR A 135 6.72 1.34 -10.74
N ALA A 136 6.29 0.31 -10.05
CA ALA A 136 7.06 -0.91 -9.85
C ALA A 136 6.76 -1.99 -10.89
N LEU A 137 5.51 -2.11 -11.33
CA LEU A 137 5.07 -3.16 -12.25
C LEU A 137 4.88 -2.67 -13.69
N ASP A 138 5.29 -1.44 -14.05
CA ASP A 138 5.09 -0.85 -15.38
C ASP A 138 3.65 -0.92 -15.90
N GLY A 139 2.67 -0.80 -14.99
CA GLY A 139 1.25 -0.87 -15.29
C GLY A 139 0.69 -2.29 -15.44
N ASN A 140 1.51 -3.33 -15.26
CA ASN A 140 1.01 -4.70 -15.30
C ASN A 140 0.13 -4.98 -14.07
N GLU A 141 -0.95 -5.73 -14.28
CA GLU A 141 -1.84 -6.12 -13.20
C GLU A 141 -1.26 -7.25 -12.36
N GLU A 142 -1.52 -7.19 -11.05
CA GLU A 142 -1.19 -8.27 -10.14
C GLU A 142 -2.03 -9.52 -10.41
N ALA A 143 -1.46 -10.69 -10.17
CA ALA A 143 -2.16 -11.96 -10.32
C ALA A 143 -3.43 -12.00 -9.46
N SER A 144 -4.53 -12.50 -10.04
CA SER A 144 -5.85 -12.53 -9.39
C SER A 144 -6.02 -13.68 -8.38
N ASN A 145 -5.13 -14.68 -8.41
CA ASN A 145 -5.18 -15.86 -7.53
C ASN A 145 -4.28 -15.70 -6.31
N THR A 146 -4.26 -14.53 -5.72
CA THR A 146 -3.42 -14.21 -4.56
C THR A 146 -3.93 -14.88 -3.30
N SER A 147 -3.01 -15.26 -2.40
CA SER A 147 -3.34 -16.01 -1.19
C SER A 147 -3.96 -15.12 -0.11
N MET A 148 -3.60 -13.84 -0.08
CA MET A 148 -4.04 -12.88 0.94
C MET A 148 -4.26 -11.51 0.31
N GLU A 149 -5.35 -10.85 0.69
CA GLU A 149 -5.68 -9.50 0.26
C GLU A 149 -6.08 -8.64 1.47
N THR A 150 -5.50 -7.46 1.61
CA THR A 150 -5.85 -6.47 2.63
C THR A 150 -5.48 -5.07 2.19
N ASP A 151 -6.28 -4.06 2.52
CA ASP A 151 -5.92 -2.64 2.27
C ASP A 151 -5.29 -1.94 3.48
N ASP A 152 -5.20 -2.62 4.62
CA ASP A 152 -4.48 -2.12 5.79
C ASP A 152 -2.99 -2.46 5.71
N SER A 153 -2.13 -1.44 5.76
CA SER A 153 -0.68 -1.58 5.64
C SER A 153 -0.04 -2.31 6.82
N GLY A 154 -0.58 -2.14 8.03
CA GLY A 154 -0.10 -2.85 9.23
C GLY A 154 -0.43 -4.33 9.16
N VAL A 155 -1.65 -4.66 8.75
CA VAL A 155 -2.08 -6.05 8.54
C VAL A 155 -1.28 -6.71 7.41
N LEU A 156 -1.01 -5.98 6.30
CA LEU A 156 -0.19 -6.50 5.20
C LEU A 156 1.23 -6.83 5.68
N LEU A 157 1.86 -5.91 6.40
CA LEU A 157 3.19 -6.14 6.99
C LEU A 157 3.20 -7.37 7.91
N GLN A 158 2.19 -7.51 8.77
CA GLN A 158 2.07 -8.66 9.66
C GLN A 158 1.88 -9.96 8.89
N ASN A 159 1.01 -9.98 7.87
CA ASN A 159 0.81 -11.15 7.02
C ASN A 159 2.11 -11.58 6.33
N VAL A 160 2.93 -10.63 5.85
CA VAL A 160 4.25 -10.96 5.26
C VAL A 160 5.20 -11.52 6.32
N LYS A 161 5.22 -10.95 7.52
CA LYS A 161 6.06 -11.45 8.63
C LYS A 161 5.70 -12.88 9.05
N ASP A 162 4.42 -13.19 9.10
CA ASP A 162 3.92 -14.46 9.64
C ASP A 162 3.84 -15.58 8.59
N THR A 163 3.96 -15.25 7.31
CA THR A 163 3.76 -16.21 6.22
C THR A 163 5.07 -16.51 5.52
N LYS A 164 5.49 -17.76 5.58
CA LYS A 164 6.67 -18.28 4.92
C LYS A 164 6.57 -18.09 3.40
N GLY A 165 7.67 -17.64 2.75
CA GLY A 165 7.69 -17.37 1.33
C GLY A 165 6.88 -16.15 0.87
N ALA A 166 6.38 -15.34 1.79
CA ALA A 166 5.53 -14.20 1.45
C ALA A 166 6.30 -13.01 0.88
N ILE A 167 5.65 -12.32 -0.05
CA ILE A 167 6.03 -11.00 -0.56
C ILE A 167 4.80 -10.09 -0.63
N GLY A 168 4.98 -8.84 -0.26
CA GLY A 168 3.99 -7.77 -0.36
C GLY A 168 4.66 -6.43 -0.57
N TYR A 169 3.94 -5.34 -0.37
CA TYR A 169 4.48 -3.98 -0.48
C TYR A 169 3.76 -3.02 0.46
N VAL A 170 4.52 -2.11 1.05
CA VAL A 170 4.02 -1.06 1.96
C VAL A 170 4.71 0.27 1.70
N ALA A 171 4.17 1.35 2.26
CA ALA A 171 4.89 2.61 2.34
C ALA A 171 6.12 2.45 3.25
N LEU A 172 7.24 3.07 2.87
CA LEU A 172 8.51 2.99 3.61
C LEU A 172 8.37 3.42 5.08
N SER A 173 7.40 4.30 5.38
CA SER A 173 7.09 4.74 6.76
C SER A 173 6.70 3.60 7.71
N TYR A 174 6.26 2.45 7.19
CA TYR A 174 5.96 1.26 7.99
C TYR A 174 7.19 0.41 8.33
N LEU A 175 8.35 0.71 7.74
CA LEU A 175 9.61 -0.02 7.93
C LEU A 175 10.55 0.73 8.90
N THR A 176 10.01 1.52 9.82
CA THR A 176 10.78 2.22 10.86
C THR A 176 10.98 1.32 12.07
N GLY A 177 12.19 1.28 12.61
CA GLY A 177 12.55 0.45 13.76
C GLY A 177 13.05 -0.95 13.37
N ASP A 178 12.77 -1.94 14.19
CA ASP A 178 13.24 -3.34 14.05
C ASP A 178 12.38 -4.17 13.07
N ALA A 179 11.90 -3.54 11.98
CA ALA A 179 11.12 -4.23 10.96
C ALA A 179 12.00 -4.83 9.89
#